data_5281c2057114caea48059f7209a58263
#
_entry.id   5281c2057114caea48059f7209a58263
#
_cell.length_a   1.000
_cell.length_b   1.000
_cell.length_c   1.000
_cell.angle_alpha   90.00
_cell.angle_beta   90.00
_cell.angle_gamma   90.00
#
_symmetry.space_group_name_H-M   'P 1'
#
loop_
_entity.id
_entity.type
_entity.pdbx_description
1 polymer ?
#
loop_
_entity_poly.entity_id
_entity_poly.type
_entity_poly.pdbx_seq_one_letter_code
_entity_poly.pdbx_strand_id
1 'polypeptide(L)'
;MITIIFGAPGSGKSSLNTYFLKRLYRREGEIRLDKTRALIEKANEHRLTPLSMPDKPPIFSNYEVKFQTDYEEDFEPYLINGFYMGLQNDRIPTQYIPPASAVFLDEAQRFYDSRKSATFPEFVSRFYEMHRHYHIDLWLAVQRPVLIDVNIRSLCRNFIEVERMEHEYDDAGRIAKTIFHCREFDRWEEIEQYLESGTETYKKEIYTHEGDIFRSFDSYSYFEAFLPPEGQDFKFLPFRAKSAAIAREDEIFYDSAEPDAYRKTPAKPKKEKAT
;
A
#
# COMPACT_ATOMS: atom_id res chain seq x y z
N MET A 1 -14.80 3.67 3.37
CA MET A 1 -14.29 2.88 4.54
C MET A 1 -12.77 2.76 4.44
N ILE A 2 -12.04 2.65 5.58
CA ILE A 2 -10.61 2.36 5.56
C ILE A 2 -10.40 0.98 6.17
N THR A 3 -9.71 0.10 5.43
CA THR A 3 -9.35 -1.26 5.84
C THR A 3 -7.82 -1.38 5.84
N ILE A 4 -7.24 -1.88 6.91
CA ILE A 4 -5.82 -2.23 6.98
C ILE A 4 -5.66 -3.75 6.91
N ILE A 5 -4.90 -4.23 5.93
CA ILE A 5 -4.49 -5.63 5.80
C ILE A 5 -3.04 -5.72 6.29
N PHE A 6 -2.77 -6.59 7.26
CA PHE A 6 -1.43 -6.69 7.84
C PHE A 6 -1.01 -8.15 8.10
N GLY A 7 0.25 -8.35 8.42
CA GLY A 7 0.81 -9.67 8.70
C GLY A 7 2.30 -9.75 8.38
N ALA A 8 2.91 -10.88 8.70
CA ALA A 8 4.34 -11.11 8.46
C ALA A 8 4.71 -10.99 6.97
N PRO A 9 5.98 -10.71 6.63
CA PRO A 9 6.46 -10.83 5.26
C PRO A 9 6.15 -12.22 4.70
N GLY A 10 5.64 -12.31 3.47
CA GLY A 10 5.27 -13.57 2.84
C GLY A 10 3.93 -14.19 3.29
N SER A 11 3.18 -13.56 4.20
CA SER A 11 1.88 -14.10 4.65
C SER A 11 0.77 -14.07 3.61
N GLY A 12 0.94 -13.35 2.49
CA GLY A 12 -0.08 -13.24 1.43
C GLY A 12 -0.88 -11.93 1.45
N LYS A 13 -0.40 -10.87 2.11
CA LYS A 13 -1.09 -9.56 2.19
C LYS A 13 -1.44 -8.97 0.82
N SER A 14 -0.47 -8.87 -0.08
CA SER A 14 -0.65 -8.34 -1.44
C SER A 14 -1.65 -9.20 -2.23
N SER A 15 -1.58 -10.53 -2.06
CA SER A 15 -2.53 -11.47 -2.66
C SER A 15 -3.94 -11.26 -2.12
N LEU A 16 -4.11 -11.10 -0.81
CA LEU A 16 -5.41 -10.81 -0.20
C LEU A 16 -5.95 -9.43 -0.63
N ASN A 17 -5.07 -8.43 -0.72
CA ASN A 17 -5.44 -7.10 -1.22
C ASN A 17 -5.97 -7.19 -2.67
N THR A 18 -5.29 -7.96 -3.52
CA THR A 18 -5.73 -8.24 -4.90
C THR A 18 -7.04 -9.03 -4.94
N TYR A 19 -7.24 -10.00 -4.05
CA TYR A 19 -8.51 -10.71 -3.91
C TYR A 19 -9.67 -9.75 -3.63
N PHE A 20 -9.50 -8.82 -2.68
CA PHE A 20 -10.54 -7.84 -2.37
C PHE A 20 -10.77 -6.86 -3.52
N LEU A 21 -9.74 -6.47 -4.25
CA LEU A 21 -9.87 -5.65 -5.45
C LEU A 21 -10.74 -6.35 -6.51
N LYS A 22 -10.44 -7.62 -6.83
CA LYS A 22 -11.24 -8.43 -7.78
C LYS A 22 -12.68 -8.60 -7.31
N ARG A 23 -12.87 -8.89 -6.02
CA ARG A 23 -14.19 -9.04 -5.41
C ARG A 23 -15.01 -7.76 -5.47
N LEU A 24 -14.37 -6.61 -5.17
CA LEU A 24 -15.02 -5.31 -5.24
C LEU A 24 -15.40 -4.95 -6.68
N TYR A 25 -14.50 -5.16 -7.64
CA TYR A 25 -14.80 -4.96 -9.05
C TYR A 25 -16.05 -5.73 -9.48
N ARG A 26 -16.09 -7.04 -9.21
CA ARG A 26 -17.22 -7.90 -9.59
C ARG A 26 -18.55 -7.50 -8.94
N ARG A 27 -18.52 -7.03 -7.70
CA ARG A 27 -19.71 -6.71 -6.93
C ARG A 27 -20.22 -5.29 -7.13
N GLU A 28 -19.30 -4.34 -7.26
CA GLU A 28 -19.60 -2.93 -7.14
C GLU A 28 -19.02 -2.09 -8.30
N GLY A 29 -18.25 -2.67 -9.21
CA GLY A 29 -17.53 -1.92 -10.24
C GLY A 29 -18.46 -1.01 -11.04
N GLU A 30 -19.49 -1.54 -11.64
CA GLU A 30 -20.47 -0.79 -12.43
C GLU A 30 -21.22 0.25 -11.58
N ILE A 31 -21.64 -0.14 -10.37
CA ILE A 31 -22.35 0.77 -9.46
C ILE A 31 -21.48 1.98 -9.13
N ARG A 32 -20.18 1.77 -8.93
CA ARG A 32 -19.22 2.84 -8.64
C ARG A 32 -19.00 3.72 -9.87
N LEU A 33 -18.91 3.12 -11.04
CA LEU A 33 -18.77 3.84 -12.31
C LEU A 33 -19.96 4.78 -12.54
N ASP A 34 -21.16 4.28 -12.44
CA ASP A 34 -22.39 5.04 -12.63
C ASP A 34 -22.49 6.17 -11.60
N LYS A 35 -22.20 5.87 -10.34
CA LYS A 35 -22.21 6.87 -9.27
C LYS A 35 -21.18 7.97 -9.49
N THR A 36 -19.98 7.62 -9.93
CA THR A 36 -18.92 8.58 -10.23
C THR A 36 -19.29 9.46 -11.41
N ARG A 37 -19.82 8.88 -12.49
CA ARG A 37 -20.29 9.61 -13.68
C ARG A 37 -21.38 10.61 -13.31
N ALA A 38 -22.38 10.19 -12.56
CA ALA A 38 -23.46 11.08 -12.12
C ALA A 38 -22.96 12.26 -11.27
N LEU A 39 -21.97 12.02 -10.38
CA LEU A 39 -21.38 13.07 -9.56
C LEU A 39 -20.51 14.03 -10.37
N ILE A 40 -19.78 13.54 -11.36
CA ILE A 40 -18.98 14.37 -12.29
C ILE A 40 -19.90 15.18 -13.18
N GLU A 41 -20.96 14.59 -13.73
CA GLU A 41 -21.96 15.26 -14.55
C GLU A 41 -22.56 16.46 -13.82
N LYS A 42 -23.03 16.23 -12.61
CA LYS A 42 -23.52 17.31 -11.74
C LYS A 42 -22.49 18.41 -11.47
N ALA A 43 -21.22 18.03 -11.26
CA ALA A 43 -20.15 19.00 -11.08
C ALA A 43 -19.89 19.82 -12.36
N ASN A 44 -20.01 19.19 -13.52
CA ASN A 44 -19.78 19.83 -14.82
C ASN A 44 -20.83 20.89 -15.17
N GLU A 45 -22.06 20.81 -14.61
CA GLU A 45 -23.09 21.82 -14.79
C GLU A 45 -22.64 23.24 -14.38
N HIS A 46 -21.66 23.34 -13.48
CA HIS A 46 -21.20 24.60 -12.92
C HIS A 46 -19.74 24.92 -13.23
N ARG A 47 -19.11 24.18 -14.15
CA ARG A 47 -17.69 24.34 -14.49
C ARG A 47 -17.49 24.90 -15.89
N LEU A 48 -16.58 25.85 -15.99
CA LEU A 48 -16.15 26.38 -17.31
C LEU A 48 -15.33 25.33 -18.09
N THR A 49 -14.55 24.50 -17.38
CA THR A 49 -13.80 23.39 -17.98
C THR A 49 -14.35 22.09 -17.41
N PRO A 50 -15.06 21.31 -18.22
CA PRO A 50 -15.63 20.04 -17.77
C PRO A 50 -14.55 19.04 -17.32
N LEU A 51 -14.86 18.26 -16.30
CA LEU A 51 -14.07 17.10 -15.89
C LEU A 51 -14.31 15.95 -16.86
N SER A 52 -13.27 15.17 -17.10
CA SER A 52 -13.38 13.96 -17.92
C SER A 52 -14.18 12.87 -17.20
N MET A 53 -14.97 12.14 -17.97
CA MET A 53 -15.71 10.98 -17.48
C MET A 53 -14.79 9.74 -17.42
N PRO A 54 -14.87 8.91 -16.38
CA PRO A 54 -14.15 7.67 -16.37
C PRO A 54 -14.75 6.69 -17.40
N ASP A 55 -13.89 5.96 -18.07
CA ASP A 55 -14.24 4.93 -19.05
C ASP A 55 -14.44 3.54 -18.40
N LYS A 56 -13.86 3.33 -17.22
CA LYS A 56 -13.94 2.09 -16.44
C LYS A 56 -14.18 2.39 -14.95
N PRO A 57 -14.54 1.37 -14.14
CA PRO A 57 -14.76 1.53 -12.71
C PRO A 57 -13.59 2.25 -12.01
N PRO A 58 -13.87 3.26 -11.15
CA PRO A 58 -12.85 4.08 -10.51
C PRO A 58 -12.14 3.32 -9.39
N ILE A 59 -11.42 2.28 -9.76
CA ILE A 59 -10.58 1.46 -8.88
C ILE A 59 -9.14 1.77 -9.18
N PHE A 60 -8.38 2.08 -8.13
CA PHE A 60 -6.98 2.52 -8.20
C PHE A 60 -6.08 1.55 -7.45
N SER A 61 -4.89 1.30 -7.98
CA SER A 61 -3.86 0.49 -7.35
C SER A 61 -2.48 1.11 -7.52
N ASN A 62 -1.58 0.97 -6.55
CA ASN A 62 -0.19 1.39 -6.67
C ASN A 62 0.74 0.25 -7.14
N TYR A 63 0.18 -0.88 -7.51
CA TYR A 63 0.87 -2.03 -8.09
C TYR A 63 0.07 -2.56 -9.27
N GLU A 64 0.73 -3.25 -10.17
CA GLU A 64 0.09 -3.78 -11.38
C GLU A 64 -0.83 -4.94 -11.04
N VAL A 65 -2.09 -4.80 -11.46
CA VAL A 65 -3.12 -5.82 -11.35
C VAL A 65 -3.79 -5.97 -12.71
N LYS A 66 -3.89 -7.21 -13.17
CA LYS A 66 -4.61 -7.54 -14.39
C LYS A 66 -5.36 -8.85 -14.22
N PHE A 67 -6.61 -8.89 -14.60
CA PHE A 67 -7.39 -10.12 -14.60
C PHE A 67 -8.49 -10.09 -15.64
N GLN A 68 -8.85 -11.27 -16.11
CA GLN A 68 -9.97 -11.44 -17.02
C GLN A 68 -11.30 -11.29 -16.28
N THR A 69 -12.19 -10.52 -16.85
CA THR A 69 -13.56 -10.35 -16.34
C THR A 69 -14.46 -11.50 -16.79
N ASP A 70 -15.68 -11.55 -16.26
CA ASP A 70 -16.68 -12.52 -16.66
C ASP A 70 -17.17 -12.31 -18.13
N TYR A 71 -16.81 -11.18 -18.75
CA TYR A 71 -17.08 -10.84 -20.16
C TYR A 71 -15.89 -11.10 -21.09
N GLU A 72 -14.90 -11.86 -20.64
CA GLU A 72 -13.64 -12.15 -21.36
C GLU A 72 -12.79 -10.93 -21.67
N GLU A 73 -13.12 -9.78 -21.11
CA GLU A 73 -12.32 -8.56 -21.19
C GLU A 73 -11.30 -8.51 -20.06
N ASP A 74 -10.13 -7.96 -20.34
CA ASP A 74 -9.12 -7.69 -19.33
C ASP A 74 -9.48 -6.43 -18.53
N PHE A 75 -9.47 -6.54 -17.21
CA PHE A 75 -9.57 -5.39 -16.33
C PHE A 75 -8.22 -5.04 -15.72
N GLU A 76 -7.86 -3.79 -15.82
CA GLU A 76 -6.72 -3.18 -15.16
C GLU A 76 -7.20 -1.94 -14.38
N PRO A 77 -6.92 -1.83 -13.06
CA PRO A 77 -7.24 -0.62 -12.31
C PRO A 77 -6.45 0.59 -12.84
N TYR A 78 -6.86 1.79 -12.47
CA TYR A 78 -6.04 2.97 -12.69
C TYR A 78 -4.80 2.89 -11.81
N LEU A 79 -3.64 3.13 -12.41
CA LEU A 79 -2.40 3.17 -11.65
C LEU A 79 -2.33 4.46 -10.84
N ILE A 80 -1.95 4.33 -9.59
CA ILE A 80 -1.81 5.45 -8.68
C ILE A 80 -0.42 5.45 -8.05
N ASN A 81 0.18 6.62 -8.00
CA ASN A 81 1.39 6.80 -7.23
C ASN A 81 1.02 7.15 -5.79
N GLY A 82 1.28 6.25 -4.86
CA GLY A 82 0.92 6.42 -3.47
C GLY A 82 1.32 7.75 -2.81
N PHE A 83 2.29 8.48 -3.33
CA PHE A 83 2.69 9.77 -2.78
C PHE A 83 1.79 10.96 -3.13
N TYR A 84 1.02 10.82 -4.09
CA TYR A 84 0.22 11.77 -4.64
C TYR A 84 -1.07 12.05 -4.06
N MET A 85 -1.63 11.07 -3.44
CA MET A 85 -2.74 11.36 -2.57
C MET A 85 -2.37 12.37 -1.52
N GLY A 86 -1.11 12.68 -1.45
CA GLY A 86 -0.72 13.67 -0.62
C GLY A 86 0.44 14.37 -1.12
N LEU A 87 1.01 14.58 -1.96
CA LEU A 87 2.12 15.44 -2.08
C LEU A 87 3.46 14.90 -2.19
N GLN A 88 3.97 15.06 -3.26
CA GLN A 88 5.39 15.38 -3.36
C GLN A 88 5.52 16.90 -3.27
N ASN A 89 6.28 17.35 -2.27
CA ASN A 89 6.93 18.65 -2.17
C ASN A 89 6.05 19.90 -2.30
N ASP A 90 4.85 19.79 -2.78
CA ASP A 90 4.01 20.92 -3.03
C ASP A 90 2.58 20.72 -2.53
N ARG A 91 2.00 21.77 -2.23
CA ARG A 91 0.70 21.95 -1.60
C ARG A 91 -0.48 21.52 -2.48
N ILE A 92 -0.23 20.88 -3.63
CA ILE A 92 -1.25 20.50 -4.61
C ILE A 92 -1.11 19.01 -4.93
N PRO A 93 -2.18 18.21 -4.81
CA PRO A 93 -2.16 16.81 -5.21
C PRO A 93 -1.84 16.69 -6.70
N THR A 94 -0.95 15.79 -7.04
CA THR A 94 -0.59 15.52 -8.43
C THR A 94 -1.64 14.68 -9.15
N GLN A 95 -2.51 14.05 -8.37
CA GLN A 95 -3.60 13.22 -8.90
C GLN A 95 -4.83 13.33 -8.01
N TYR A 96 -5.96 13.71 -8.58
CA TYR A 96 -7.23 13.74 -7.87
C TYR A 96 -7.97 12.42 -8.06
N ILE A 97 -8.49 11.90 -6.95
CA ILE A 97 -9.31 10.70 -6.95
C ILE A 97 -10.76 11.13 -7.01
N PRO A 98 -11.53 10.65 -8.00
CA PRO A 98 -12.93 10.98 -8.09
C PRO A 98 -13.73 10.39 -6.94
N PRO A 99 -14.89 10.94 -6.59
CA PRO A 99 -15.78 10.35 -5.59
C PRO A 99 -16.24 8.96 -6.00
N ALA A 100 -16.63 8.14 -5.02
CA ALA A 100 -17.03 6.75 -5.15
C ALA A 100 -15.91 5.78 -5.60
N SER A 101 -14.66 6.23 -5.57
CA SER A 101 -13.49 5.39 -5.87
C SER A 101 -13.18 4.36 -4.80
N ALA A 102 -12.46 3.31 -5.22
CA ALA A 102 -11.77 2.41 -4.32
C ALA A 102 -10.26 2.43 -4.60
N VAL A 103 -9.45 2.46 -3.55
CA VAL A 103 -8.00 2.60 -3.65
C VAL A 103 -7.33 1.46 -2.90
N PHE A 104 -6.47 0.73 -3.59
CA PHE A 104 -5.72 -0.41 -3.06
C PHE A 104 -4.24 -0.08 -3.06
N LEU A 105 -3.66 0.06 -1.86
CA LEU A 105 -2.24 0.36 -1.70
C LEU A 105 -1.52 -0.82 -1.07
N ASP A 106 -0.47 -1.27 -1.73
CA ASP A 106 0.50 -2.19 -1.15
C ASP A 106 1.67 -1.42 -0.56
N GLU A 107 2.29 -1.98 0.51
CA GLU A 107 3.37 -1.36 1.27
C GLU A 107 3.02 0.09 1.69
N ALA A 108 1.77 0.31 2.13
CA ALA A 108 1.23 1.65 2.41
C ALA A 108 2.03 2.43 3.46
N GLN A 109 2.82 1.76 4.33
CA GLN A 109 3.73 2.42 5.27
C GLN A 109 4.82 3.23 4.57
N ARG A 110 5.12 2.97 3.29
CA ARG A 110 6.08 3.79 2.52
C ARG A 110 5.58 5.22 2.33
N PHE A 111 4.28 5.40 2.32
CA PHE A 111 3.61 6.65 2.05
C PHE A 111 3.13 7.33 3.33
N TYR A 112 2.65 6.56 4.29
CA TYR A 112 1.97 7.05 5.50
C TYR A 112 2.68 6.61 6.78
N ASP A 113 4.02 6.69 6.77
CA ASP A 113 4.88 6.32 7.90
C ASP A 113 4.56 7.15 9.15
N SER A 114 4.19 6.48 10.23
CA SER A 114 3.88 7.10 11.53
C SER A 114 4.98 8.04 12.06
N ARG A 115 6.23 7.81 11.66
CA ARG A 115 7.38 8.66 12.05
C ARG A 115 7.44 9.97 11.28
N LYS A 116 6.67 10.10 10.20
CA LYS A 116 6.63 11.28 9.33
C LYS A 116 5.33 12.08 9.47
N SER A 117 4.48 11.75 10.43
CA SER A 117 3.17 12.37 10.61
C SER A 117 3.22 13.90 10.72
N ALA A 118 4.23 14.44 11.40
CA ALA A 118 4.43 15.88 11.54
C ALA A 118 4.73 16.60 10.21
N THR A 119 5.11 15.86 9.17
CA THR A 119 5.44 16.40 7.86
C THR A 119 4.33 16.15 6.83
N PHE A 120 3.25 15.47 7.23
CA PHE A 120 2.11 15.27 6.33
C PHE A 120 1.43 16.61 6.06
N PRO A 121 1.24 16.91 4.81
CA PRO A 121 0.51 18.10 4.45
C PRO A 121 -0.95 18.02 4.90
N GLU A 122 -1.51 19.14 5.27
CA GLU A 122 -2.88 19.27 5.76
C GLU A 122 -3.91 18.55 4.88
N PHE A 123 -3.75 18.59 3.57
CA PHE A 123 -4.73 17.99 2.69
C PHE A 123 -4.67 16.43 2.66
N VAL A 124 -3.53 15.79 3.07
CA VAL A 124 -3.51 14.34 3.26
C VAL A 124 -4.41 13.97 4.42
N SER A 125 -4.23 14.62 5.57
CA SER A 125 -5.09 14.41 6.74
C SER A 125 -6.55 14.67 6.36
N ARG A 126 -6.81 15.78 5.70
CA ARG A 126 -8.15 16.15 5.25
C ARG A 126 -8.76 15.15 4.28
N PHE A 127 -7.98 14.58 3.36
CA PHE A 127 -8.46 13.53 2.47
C PHE A 127 -8.95 12.31 3.25
N TYR A 128 -8.17 11.83 4.23
CA TYR A 128 -8.55 10.70 5.06
C TYR A 128 -9.76 11.00 5.94
N GLU A 129 -9.85 12.19 6.51
CA GLU A 129 -11.02 12.63 7.29
C GLU A 129 -12.28 12.67 6.44
N MET A 130 -12.17 13.14 5.21
CA MET A 130 -13.30 13.38 4.31
C MET A 130 -13.67 12.19 3.42
N HIS A 131 -12.87 11.10 3.38
CA HIS A 131 -13.08 9.98 2.46
C HIS A 131 -14.50 9.42 2.46
N ARG A 132 -15.19 9.41 3.61
CA ARG A 132 -16.57 8.95 3.72
C ARG A 132 -17.56 9.85 3.00
N HIS A 133 -17.36 11.16 3.05
CA HIS A 133 -18.22 12.14 2.37
C HIS A 133 -18.14 11.98 0.84
N TYR A 134 -17.00 11.53 0.36
CA TYR A 134 -16.78 11.26 -1.06
C TYR A 134 -17.02 9.80 -1.44
N HIS A 135 -17.49 8.96 -0.50
CA HIS A 135 -17.69 7.52 -0.70
C HIS A 135 -16.45 6.79 -1.22
N ILE A 136 -15.28 7.19 -0.76
CA ILE A 136 -14.01 6.57 -1.11
C ILE A 136 -13.70 5.46 -0.12
N ASP A 137 -13.35 4.28 -0.63
CA ASP A 137 -12.86 3.16 0.14
C ASP A 137 -11.37 2.97 -0.06
N LEU A 138 -10.65 2.71 1.04
CA LEU A 138 -9.20 2.61 1.09
C LEU A 138 -8.80 1.26 1.68
N TRP A 139 -7.96 0.54 0.96
CA TRP A 139 -7.39 -0.74 1.35
C TRP A 139 -5.88 -0.60 1.44
N LEU A 140 -5.34 -0.73 2.64
CA LEU A 140 -3.95 -0.45 2.95
C LEU A 140 -3.26 -1.74 3.41
N ALA A 141 -2.46 -2.36 2.55
CA ALA A 141 -1.64 -3.49 2.93
C ALA A 141 -0.33 -2.98 3.56
N VAL A 142 -0.02 -3.48 4.77
CA VAL A 142 1.13 -3.05 5.57
C VAL A 142 1.76 -4.22 6.31
N GLN A 143 3.00 -4.11 6.72
CA GLN A 143 3.62 -5.15 7.53
C GLN A 143 3.09 -5.15 8.98
N ARG A 144 2.91 -3.96 9.55
CA ARG A 144 2.35 -3.77 10.90
C ARG A 144 1.51 -2.50 10.94
N PRO A 145 0.32 -2.51 11.54
CA PRO A 145 -0.54 -1.33 11.60
C PRO A 145 0.10 -0.11 12.29
N VAL A 146 1.00 -0.34 13.25
CA VAL A 146 1.73 0.74 13.96
C VAL A 146 2.65 1.56 13.05
N LEU A 147 2.97 1.06 11.86
CA LEU A 147 3.78 1.79 10.89
C LEU A 147 2.97 2.87 10.16
N ILE A 148 1.65 2.79 10.21
CA ILE A 148 0.75 3.80 9.64
C ILE A 148 0.52 4.92 10.66
N ASP A 149 0.47 6.15 10.16
CA ASP A 149 0.15 7.33 10.95
C ASP A 149 -1.06 7.10 11.87
N VAL A 150 -0.95 7.59 13.11
CA VAL A 150 -1.96 7.36 14.15
C VAL A 150 -3.32 7.95 13.78
N ASN A 151 -3.34 9.10 13.11
CA ASN A 151 -4.61 9.74 12.73
C ASN A 151 -5.31 8.91 11.65
N ILE A 152 -4.57 8.43 10.65
CA ILE A 152 -5.11 7.54 9.60
C ILE A 152 -5.60 6.23 10.24
N ARG A 153 -4.78 5.62 11.10
CA ARG A 153 -5.12 4.37 11.78
C ARG A 153 -6.37 4.49 12.66
N SER A 154 -6.56 5.62 13.33
CA SER A 154 -7.76 5.87 14.16
C SER A 154 -9.06 5.97 13.37
N LEU A 155 -8.98 6.26 12.07
CA LEU A 155 -10.13 6.31 11.15
C LEU A 155 -10.48 4.92 10.58
N CYS A 156 -9.61 3.93 10.76
CA CYS A 156 -9.83 2.58 10.27
C CYS A 156 -10.97 1.90 11.04
N ARG A 157 -11.74 1.09 10.30
CA ARG A 157 -12.90 0.36 10.83
C ARG A 157 -12.83 -1.13 10.59
N ASN A 158 -11.76 -1.57 9.97
CA ASN A 158 -11.52 -2.98 9.74
C ASN A 158 -10.01 -3.22 9.65
N PHE A 159 -9.53 -4.18 10.44
CA PHE A 159 -8.14 -4.62 10.44
C PHE A 159 -8.12 -6.12 10.19
N ILE A 160 -7.44 -6.54 9.14
CA ILE A 160 -7.38 -7.94 8.72
C ILE A 160 -5.93 -8.41 8.85
N GLU A 161 -5.66 -9.26 9.81
CA GLU A 161 -4.39 -9.94 9.94
C GLU A 161 -4.38 -11.19 9.06
N VAL A 162 -3.44 -11.27 8.14
CA VAL A 162 -3.22 -12.49 7.36
C VAL A 162 -2.27 -13.39 8.15
N GLU A 163 -2.82 -14.44 8.75
CA GLU A 163 -2.02 -15.42 9.50
C GLU A 163 -1.18 -16.29 8.56
N ARG A 164 -1.86 -16.84 7.55
CA ARG A 164 -1.24 -17.70 6.54
C ARG A 164 -2.06 -17.76 5.26
N MET A 165 -1.41 -18.14 4.18
CA MET A 165 -2.00 -18.44 2.89
C MET A 165 -1.66 -19.87 2.51
N GLU A 166 -2.63 -20.62 2.01
CA GLU A 166 -2.52 -22.00 1.58
C GLU A 166 -3.01 -22.16 0.15
N HIS A 167 -2.56 -23.22 -0.53
CA HIS A 167 -2.99 -23.55 -1.89
C HIS A 167 -3.50 -24.98 -1.94
N GLU A 168 -4.65 -25.15 -2.58
CA GLU A 168 -5.11 -26.46 -3.05
C GLU A 168 -4.69 -26.61 -4.52
N TYR A 169 -4.24 -27.81 -4.88
CA TYR A 169 -3.75 -28.12 -6.23
C TYR A 169 -4.71 -29.08 -6.92
N ASP A 170 -4.85 -28.91 -8.24
CA ASP A 170 -5.58 -29.85 -9.11
C ASP A 170 -4.71 -31.09 -9.43
N ASP A 171 -5.31 -32.07 -10.12
CA ASP A 171 -4.59 -33.30 -10.53
C ASP A 171 -3.39 -33.04 -11.46
N ALA A 172 -3.35 -31.87 -12.09
CA ALA A 172 -2.22 -31.44 -12.94
C ALA A 172 -1.14 -30.66 -12.17
N GLY A 173 -1.28 -30.52 -10.84
CA GLY A 173 -0.36 -29.77 -9.98
C GLY A 173 -0.45 -28.25 -10.12
N ARG A 174 -1.55 -27.72 -10.66
CA ARG A 174 -1.80 -26.29 -10.76
C ARG A 174 -2.62 -25.83 -9.55
N ILE A 175 -2.41 -24.59 -9.11
CA ILE A 175 -3.21 -24.01 -8.02
C ILE A 175 -4.68 -23.94 -8.45
N ALA A 176 -5.51 -24.77 -7.81
CA ALA A 176 -6.96 -24.78 -8.00
C ALA A 176 -7.65 -23.75 -7.10
N LYS A 177 -7.10 -23.52 -5.88
CA LYS A 177 -7.60 -22.51 -4.96
C LYS A 177 -6.49 -21.88 -4.15
N THR A 178 -6.70 -20.62 -3.80
CA THR A 178 -5.90 -19.91 -2.81
C THR A 178 -6.77 -19.60 -1.61
N ILE A 179 -6.33 -20.00 -0.42
CA ILE A 179 -7.07 -19.90 0.84
C ILE A 179 -6.30 -19.00 1.79
N PHE A 180 -6.97 -17.98 2.31
CA PHE A 180 -6.40 -17.05 3.29
C PHE A 180 -7.04 -17.28 4.65
N HIS A 181 -6.25 -17.58 5.66
CA HIS A 181 -6.66 -17.64 7.05
C HIS A 181 -6.38 -16.30 7.71
N CYS A 182 -7.42 -15.66 8.20
CA CYS A 182 -7.35 -14.29 8.69
C CYS A 182 -7.95 -14.16 10.08
N ARG A 183 -7.47 -13.15 10.81
CA ARG A 183 -8.13 -12.60 11.99
C ARG A 183 -8.64 -11.21 11.65
N GLU A 184 -9.89 -10.93 11.95
CA GLU A 184 -10.49 -9.63 11.74
C GLU A 184 -10.76 -8.95 13.06
N PHE A 185 -10.39 -7.66 13.15
CA PHE A 185 -10.62 -6.79 14.27
C PHE A 185 -11.38 -5.55 13.79
N ASP A 186 -12.38 -5.14 14.54
CA ASP A 186 -13.18 -3.97 14.21
C ASP A 186 -12.47 -2.67 14.61
N ARG A 187 -11.52 -2.72 15.57
CA ARG A 187 -10.83 -1.55 16.14
C ARG A 187 -9.37 -1.86 16.47
N TRP A 188 -8.59 -0.80 16.52
CA TRP A 188 -7.19 -0.88 16.92
C TRP A 188 -7.01 -1.39 18.36
N GLU A 189 -7.86 -0.97 19.27
CA GLU A 189 -7.83 -1.34 20.69
C GLU A 189 -7.99 -2.86 20.89
N GLU A 190 -8.71 -3.54 20.02
CA GLU A 190 -8.87 -4.98 20.05
C GLU A 190 -7.56 -5.70 19.72
N ILE A 191 -6.77 -5.14 18.78
CA ILE A 191 -5.44 -5.64 18.46
C ILE A 191 -4.49 -5.44 19.65
N GLU A 192 -4.50 -4.27 20.28
CA GLU A 192 -3.69 -3.99 21.46
C GLU A 192 -4.02 -4.96 22.59
N GLN A 193 -5.30 -5.16 22.89
CA GLN A 193 -5.75 -6.11 23.89
C GLN A 193 -5.32 -7.55 23.58
N TYR A 194 -5.43 -7.95 22.31
CA TYR A 194 -4.98 -9.27 21.89
C TYR A 194 -3.46 -9.45 22.09
N LEU A 195 -2.67 -8.44 21.70
CA LEU A 195 -1.21 -8.48 21.85
C LEU A 195 -0.75 -8.47 23.32
N GLU A 196 -1.46 -7.77 24.19
CA GLU A 196 -1.11 -7.63 25.61
C GLU A 196 -1.54 -8.83 26.45
N SER A 197 -2.74 -9.33 26.25
CA SER A 197 -3.36 -10.34 27.11
C SER A 197 -3.54 -11.71 26.46
N GLY A 198 -3.35 -11.84 25.15
CA GLY A 198 -3.68 -13.03 24.38
C GLY A 198 -5.19 -13.34 24.30
N THR A 199 -6.03 -12.39 24.73
CA THR A 199 -7.48 -12.55 24.68
C THR A 199 -7.97 -12.52 23.23
N GLU A 200 -8.77 -13.51 22.82
CA GLU A 200 -9.33 -13.58 21.47
C GLU A 200 -10.41 -12.47 21.28
N THR A 201 -9.97 -11.30 20.80
CA THR A 201 -10.81 -10.13 20.49
C THR A 201 -11.16 -10.04 19.02
N TYR A 202 -10.88 -11.08 18.25
CA TYR A 202 -11.00 -11.13 16.80
C TYR A 202 -12.01 -12.17 16.34
N LYS A 203 -12.45 -12.02 15.09
CA LYS A 203 -13.19 -13.04 14.33
C LYS A 203 -12.23 -13.80 13.45
N LYS A 204 -12.35 -15.13 13.41
CA LYS A 204 -11.60 -15.96 12.45
C LYS A 204 -12.38 -15.98 11.13
N GLU A 205 -11.72 -15.57 10.07
CA GLU A 205 -12.31 -15.54 8.73
C GLU A 205 -11.43 -16.30 7.74
N ILE A 206 -12.07 -16.96 6.79
CA ILE A 206 -11.39 -17.67 5.71
C ILE A 206 -11.89 -17.12 4.40
N TYR A 207 -10.96 -16.56 3.62
CA TYR A 207 -11.25 -16.11 2.27
C TYR A 207 -10.69 -17.09 1.26
N THR A 208 -11.49 -17.43 0.26
CA THR A 208 -11.12 -18.38 -0.78
C THR A 208 -11.20 -17.71 -2.15
N HIS A 209 -10.14 -17.84 -2.93
CA HIS A 209 -10.08 -17.45 -4.32
C HIS A 209 -9.97 -18.70 -5.20
N GLU A 210 -10.87 -18.87 -6.14
CA GLU A 210 -10.78 -19.94 -7.14
C GLU A 210 -9.62 -19.64 -8.11
N GLY A 211 -8.73 -20.58 -8.25
CA GLY A 211 -7.53 -20.49 -9.07
C GLY A 211 -6.34 -19.81 -8.41
N ASP A 212 -5.34 -19.56 -9.24
CA ASP A 212 -4.09 -18.95 -8.85
C ASP A 212 -4.20 -17.42 -8.82
N ILE A 213 -4.22 -16.85 -7.61
CA ILE A 213 -4.28 -15.39 -7.43
C ILE A 213 -3.04 -14.68 -7.96
N PHE A 214 -1.86 -15.32 -7.98
CA PHE A 214 -0.61 -14.73 -8.45
C PHE A 214 -0.63 -14.40 -9.94
N ARG A 215 -1.52 -15.00 -10.72
CA ARG A 215 -1.71 -14.63 -12.14
C ARG A 215 -2.39 -13.28 -12.33
N SER A 216 -2.91 -12.69 -11.26
CA SER A 216 -3.68 -11.45 -11.33
C SER A 216 -2.87 -10.21 -10.94
N PHE A 217 -1.65 -10.36 -10.44
CA PHE A 217 -0.82 -9.22 -10.07
C PHE A 217 0.67 -9.55 -10.14
N ASP A 218 1.49 -8.53 -10.36
CA ASP A 218 2.93 -8.65 -10.31
C ASP A 218 3.47 -8.06 -9.01
N SER A 219 3.92 -8.93 -8.11
CA SER A 219 4.58 -8.53 -6.87
C SER A 219 6.00 -7.99 -7.10
N TYR A 220 6.54 -8.16 -8.30
CA TYR A 220 7.87 -7.72 -8.71
C TYR A 220 7.84 -6.48 -9.61
N SER A 221 6.68 -5.90 -9.88
CA SER A 221 6.54 -4.70 -10.72
C SER A 221 7.39 -3.51 -10.23
N TYR A 222 7.80 -3.52 -8.96
CA TYR A 222 8.77 -2.56 -8.44
C TYR A 222 10.23 -2.88 -8.78
N PHE A 223 10.52 -4.05 -9.36
CA PHE A 223 11.90 -4.46 -9.64
C PHE A 223 12.57 -3.51 -10.63
N GLU A 224 11.84 -3.00 -11.60
CA GLU A 224 12.36 -2.01 -12.56
C GLU A 224 12.90 -0.74 -11.89
N ALA A 225 12.35 -0.36 -10.75
CA ALA A 225 12.83 0.78 -9.97
C ALA A 225 14.23 0.55 -9.36
N PHE A 226 14.70 -0.70 -9.31
CA PHE A 226 16.02 -1.08 -8.83
C PHE A 226 17.00 -1.39 -9.96
N LEU A 227 16.53 -1.36 -11.21
CA LEU A 227 17.44 -1.58 -12.35
C LEU A 227 18.29 -0.33 -12.58
N PRO A 228 19.58 -0.51 -12.92
CA PRO A 228 20.39 0.61 -13.35
C PRO A 228 19.77 1.26 -14.60
N PRO A 229 19.95 2.57 -14.79
CA PRO A 229 19.54 3.23 -16.02
C PRO A 229 20.11 2.55 -17.26
N GLU A 230 19.42 2.70 -18.41
CA GLU A 230 19.85 2.10 -19.65
C GLU A 230 21.30 2.49 -20.00
N GLY A 231 22.12 1.50 -20.36
CA GLY A 231 23.55 1.69 -20.60
C GLY A 231 24.44 1.64 -19.36
N GLN A 232 23.87 1.40 -18.18
CA GLN A 232 24.61 1.13 -16.94
C GLN A 232 24.36 -0.31 -16.50
N ASP A 233 25.26 -0.83 -15.66
CA ASP A 233 25.17 -2.18 -15.11
C ASP A 233 25.36 -2.18 -13.60
N PHE A 234 24.94 -3.25 -12.93
CA PHE A 234 25.17 -3.44 -11.50
C PHE A 234 26.68 -3.48 -11.20
N LYS A 235 27.11 -2.75 -10.18
CA LYS A 235 28.48 -2.80 -9.70
C LYS A 235 28.59 -3.89 -8.63
N PHE A 236 29.11 -5.05 -9.00
CA PHE A 236 29.44 -6.12 -8.04
C PHE A 236 30.85 -5.90 -7.49
N LEU A 237 30.94 -5.21 -6.37
CA LEU A 237 32.24 -4.97 -5.71
C LEU A 237 32.66 -6.22 -4.92
N PRO A 238 33.90 -6.72 -5.09
CA PRO A 238 34.36 -7.85 -4.31
C PRO A 238 34.44 -7.48 -2.83
N PHE A 239 33.90 -8.30 -1.97
CA PHE A 239 33.76 -8.10 -0.51
C PHE A 239 35.09 -7.74 0.23
N ARG A 240 36.24 -7.89 -0.42
CA ARG A 240 37.58 -7.60 0.15
C ARG A 240 38.38 -6.53 -0.57
N ALA A 241 37.84 -5.87 -1.56
CA ALA A 241 38.61 -4.85 -2.30
C ALA A 241 38.57 -3.50 -1.58
N LYS A 242 39.25 -3.42 -0.47
CA LYS A 242 39.66 -2.13 0.12
C LYS A 242 41.01 -1.69 -0.45
N SER A 243 41.08 -1.45 -1.76
CA SER A 243 42.17 -0.60 -2.26
C SER A 243 41.79 0.87 -1.99
N ALA A 244 42.76 1.71 -1.67
CA ALA A 244 42.49 3.12 -1.34
C ALA A 244 41.77 3.91 -2.45
N ALA A 245 41.80 3.44 -3.69
CA ALA A 245 41.08 4.03 -4.81
C ALA A 245 39.60 3.62 -4.82
N ILE A 246 39.31 2.35 -4.53
CA ILE A 246 37.95 1.83 -4.45
C ILE A 246 37.28 2.35 -3.16
N ALA A 247 38.01 2.44 -2.06
CA ALA A 247 37.48 3.00 -0.82
C ALA A 247 37.03 4.47 -0.98
N ARG A 248 37.67 5.27 -1.83
CA ARG A 248 37.19 6.64 -2.09
C ARG A 248 35.93 6.70 -2.97
N GLU A 249 35.80 5.83 -3.94
CA GLU A 249 34.57 5.74 -4.73
C GLU A 249 33.43 5.18 -3.88
N ASP A 250 33.71 4.18 -3.04
CA ASP A 250 32.73 3.60 -2.14
C ASP A 250 32.32 4.55 -1.01
N GLU A 251 33.24 5.33 -0.45
CA GLU A 251 32.90 6.36 0.53
C GLU A 251 31.96 7.42 -0.05
N ILE A 252 32.14 7.79 -1.32
CA ILE A 252 31.24 8.72 -2.00
C ILE A 252 29.87 8.06 -2.25
N PHE A 253 29.84 6.78 -2.57
CA PHE A 253 28.61 6.06 -2.86
C PHE A 253 27.83 5.68 -1.60
N TYR A 254 28.52 5.25 -0.54
CA TYR A 254 27.89 4.88 0.74
C TYR A 254 27.55 6.10 1.61
N ASP A 255 28.29 7.19 1.52
CA ASP A 255 27.97 8.43 2.23
C ASP A 255 26.68 9.10 1.69
N SER A 256 26.34 8.81 0.42
CA SER A 256 25.09 9.25 -0.18
C SER A 256 23.91 8.28 0.03
N ALA A 257 24.17 7.02 0.43
CA ALA A 257 23.18 5.97 0.59
C ALA A 257 22.86 5.61 2.05
N GLU A 258 23.73 5.95 3.02
CA GLU A 258 23.42 5.74 4.42
C GLU A 258 22.46 6.82 4.94
N PRO A 259 21.25 6.44 5.41
CA PRO A 259 20.42 7.38 6.14
C PRO A 259 21.17 7.82 7.41
N ASP A 260 21.15 9.10 7.71
CA ASP A 260 21.75 9.73 8.92
C ASP A 260 21.41 9.04 10.26
N ALA A 261 20.44 8.12 10.25
CA ALA A 261 20.04 7.32 11.40
C ALA A 261 21.09 6.33 11.92
N TYR A 262 22.13 6.00 11.11
CA TYR A 262 23.18 5.06 11.51
C TYR A 262 24.52 5.70 11.89
N ARG A 263 24.64 7.01 11.79
CA ARG A 263 25.81 7.72 12.33
C ARG A 263 25.73 7.66 13.85
N LYS A 264 26.55 6.84 14.47
CA LYS A 264 26.73 6.85 15.92
C LYS A 264 27.17 8.26 16.31
N THR A 265 26.31 8.99 16.98
CA THR A 265 26.64 10.28 17.57
C THR A 265 27.86 10.07 18.45
N PRO A 266 28.98 10.80 18.25
CA PRO A 266 30.15 10.65 19.10
C PRO A 266 29.73 10.93 20.54
N ALA A 267 30.10 10.02 21.46
CA ALA A 267 29.78 10.14 22.86
C ALA A 267 30.27 11.49 23.39
N LYS A 268 29.36 12.28 23.97
CA LYS A 268 29.74 13.54 24.63
C LYS A 268 30.85 13.28 25.63
N PRO A 269 31.94 14.07 25.63
CA PRO A 269 33.02 13.91 26.60
C PRO A 269 32.42 14.03 28.02
N LYS A 270 32.75 13.05 28.87
CA LYS A 270 32.39 13.09 30.29
C LYS A 270 33.00 14.36 30.89
N LYS A 271 32.17 15.26 31.41
CA LYS A 271 32.63 16.36 32.25
C LYS A 271 33.32 15.75 33.46
N GLU A 272 34.66 15.94 33.55
CA GLU A 272 35.40 15.71 34.78
C GLU A 272 34.80 16.59 35.87
N LYS A 273 34.40 15.97 36.98
CA LYS A 273 34.03 16.69 38.19
C LYS A 273 35.33 17.27 38.77
N ALA A 274 35.42 18.57 38.74
CA ALA A 274 36.45 19.28 39.55
C ALA A 274 36.15 19.02 41.03
N THR A 275 37.14 18.47 41.72
CA THR A 275 37.25 18.39 43.17
C THR A 275 37.39 19.77 43.77
#